data_d09313c87a00e57b7ce19c3f0048e593
#
_entry.id   d09313c87a00e57b7ce19c3f0048e593
#
_cell.length_a   1.000
_cell.length_b   1.000
_cell.length_c   1.000
_cell.angle_alpha   90.00
_cell.angle_beta   90.00
_cell.angle_gamma   90.00
#
_symmetry.space_group_name_H-M   'P 1'
#
loop_
_entity.id
_entity.type
_entity.pdbx_description
1 polymer ?
#
loop_
_entity_poly.entity_id
_entity_poly.type
_entity_poly.pdbx_seq_one_letter_code
_entity_poly.pdbx_strand_id
1 'polypeptide(L)'
;MRTLLSLFALTLFIPASGAAQIRASEIGTMSQMIDGTKITMEYSRPRVRGRDPLFGTPIVRWDEVWTPGANWATTFETNKDMTLGGQRVPKGKYSMWIVVRQSGNWTTILDPVVRRYHMEPPDSSAQQIRIPVRPTEGPFFEVLTWSVPDITATGGTLAMNWGKTVVSMPIAVDPSFQMTMSAAEAAPYVGRYEYVRRLQPDSGQKSTLFVTHENNTLKGRWEPNDPYFRTFALIRIAPHWFAPGVYDRTGAIYEVYKPEMTFEFTVTGGRASSLEVRTEDDKVEATGKRLP
;
A
#
# COMPACT_ATOMS: atom_id res chain seq x y z
N MET A 1 78.05 10.20 2.26
CA MET A 1 76.68 10.47 1.80
C MET A 1 76.13 9.18 1.23
N ARG A 2 75.19 8.51 1.94
CA ARG A 2 74.50 7.28 1.50
C ARG A 2 73.08 7.67 1.22
N THR A 3 72.69 7.63 -0.05
CA THR A 3 71.35 7.91 -0.54
C THR A 3 70.50 6.62 -0.40
N LEU A 4 69.51 6.66 0.49
CA LEU A 4 68.49 5.61 0.59
C LEU A 4 67.40 5.86 -0.47
N LEU A 5 67.29 4.93 -1.44
CA LEU A 5 66.13 4.86 -2.37
C LEU A 5 65.01 4.09 -1.67
N SER A 6 63.93 4.79 -1.34
CA SER A 6 62.69 4.17 -0.87
C SER A 6 61.88 3.68 -2.08
N LEU A 7 61.76 2.36 -2.21
CA LEU A 7 60.83 1.71 -3.17
C LEU A 7 59.42 1.83 -2.67
N PHE A 8 58.56 2.61 -3.31
CA PHE A 8 57.12 2.65 -3.06
C PHE A 8 56.45 1.50 -3.85
N ALA A 9 56.04 0.44 -3.15
CA ALA A 9 55.29 -0.64 -3.74
C ALA A 9 53.83 -0.16 -3.96
N LEU A 10 53.48 0.09 -5.20
CA LEU A 10 52.07 0.40 -5.60
C LEU A 10 51.27 -0.91 -5.64
N THR A 11 50.51 -1.19 -4.58
CA THR A 11 49.59 -2.30 -4.57
C THR A 11 48.39 -1.97 -5.47
N LEU A 12 48.33 -2.56 -6.65
CA LEU A 12 47.15 -2.55 -7.49
C LEU A 12 46.04 -3.32 -6.79
N PHE A 13 45.04 -2.61 -6.29
CA PHE A 13 43.75 -3.19 -5.90
C PHE A 13 42.97 -3.56 -7.19
N ILE A 14 43.06 -4.81 -7.59
CA ILE A 14 42.17 -5.36 -8.64
C ILE A 14 40.84 -5.62 -7.94
N PRO A 15 39.74 -4.90 -8.25
CA PRO A 15 38.43 -5.27 -7.73
C PRO A 15 38.12 -6.68 -8.22
N ALA A 16 37.95 -7.63 -7.31
CA ALA A 16 37.44 -8.94 -7.64
C ALA A 16 36.02 -8.74 -8.20
N SER A 17 35.89 -8.75 -9.51
CA SER A 17 34.60 -8.85 -10.17
C SER A 17 33.99 -10.15 -9.71
N GLY A 18 33.06 -10.08 -8.75
CA GLY A 18 32.28 -11.23 -8.34
C GLY A 18 31.62 -11.81 -9.60
N ALA A 19 32.11 -12.95 -10.08
CA ALA A 19 31.57 -13.60 -11.26
C ALA A 19 30.08 -13.87 -11.00
N ALA A 20 29.18 -13.13 -11.68
CA ALA A 20 27.75 -13.35 -11.61
C ALA A 20 27.45 -14.77 -12.11
N GLN A 21 26.88 -15.61 -11.26
CA GLN A 21 26.49 -16.97 -11.65
C GLN A 21 25.12 -16.92 -12.32
N ILE A 22 25.01 -17.40 -13.57
CA ILE A 22 23.72 -17.60 -14.23
C ILE A 22 22.93 -18.68 -13.46
N ARG A 23 21.78 -18.32 -12.91
CA ARG A 23 20.90 -19.22 -12.18
C ARG A 23 19.66 -19.57 -12.99
N ALA A 24 19.15 -20.79 -12.78
CA ALA A 24 17.92 -21.25 -13.39
C ALA A 24 16.69 -20.44 -12.94
N SER A 25 16.76 -19.85 -11.77
CA SER A 25 15.72 -19.03 -11.15
C SER A 25 16.41 -17.87 -10.44
N GLU A 26 16.51 -16.74 -11.13
CA GLU A 26 17.11 -15.53 -10.58
C GLU A 26 16.25 -14.97 -9.46
N ILE A 27 16.88 -14.24 -8.54
CA ILE A 27 16.18 -13.56 -7.45
C ILE A 27 15.50 -12.30 -7.97
N GLY A 28 14.32 -12.03 -7.47
CA GLY A 28 13.58 -10.80 -7.72
C GLY A 28 13.02 -10.24 -6.42
N THR A 29 12.79 -8.93 -6.42
CA THR A 29 12.17 -8.21 -5.32
C THR A 29 10.98 -7.42 -5.84
N MET A 30 9.89 -7.44 -5.09
CA MET A 30 8.74 -6.57 -5.28
C MET A 30 8.53 -5.77 -4.00
N SER A 31 8.22 -4.49 -4.11
CA SER A 31 7.87 -3.64 -2.98
C SER A 31 6.72 -2.73 -3.35
N GLN A 32 5.74 -2.61 -2.44
CA GLN A 32 4.57 -1.74 -2.59
C GLN A 32 4.31 -0.98 -1.30
N MET A 33 4.01 0.32 -1.42
CA MET A 33 3.54 1.16 -0.34
C MET A 33 2.03 1.34 -0.44
N ILE A 34 1.30 1.16 0.65
CA ILE A 34 -0.14 1.42 0.77
C ILE A 34 -0.36 2.14 2.10
N ASP A 35 -0.77 3.38 2.07
CA ASP A 35 -1.01 4.24 3.25
C ASP A 35 0.10 4.13 4.33
N GLY A 36 1.36 4.28 3.89
CA GLY A 36 2.55 4.17 4.76
C GLY A 36 2.86 2.75 5.26
N THR A 37 2.08 1.73 4.86
CA THR A 37 2.41 0.32 5.06
C THR A 37 3.22 -0.17 3.88
N LYS A 38 4.48 -0.52 4.11
CA LYS A 38 5.38 -1.06 3.09
C LYS A 38 5.35 -2.57 3.13
N ILE A 39 5.01 -3.19 2.02
CA ILE A 39 5.09 -4.63 1.78
C ILE A 39 6.30 -4.89 0.89
N THR A 40 7.13 -5.86 1.24
CA THR A 40 8.28 -6.27 0.45
C THR A 40 8.29 -7.80 0.30
N MET A 41 8.51 -8.27 -0.91
CA MET A 41 8.74 -9.69 -1.18
C MET A 41 10.07 -9.89 -1.88
N GLU A 42 10.82 -10.90 -1.46
CA GLU A 42 12.02 -11.37 -2.12
C GLU A 42 11.83 -12.85 -2.45
N TYR A 43 12.06 -13.24 -3.69
CA TYR A 43 11.78 -14.59 -4.17
C TYR A 43 12.62 -14.92 -5.39
N SER A 44 13.00 -16.20 -5.52
CA SER A 44 13.57 -16.69 -6.79
C SER A 44 12.45 -16.95 -7.79
N ARG A 45 12.70 -16.65 -9.06
CA ARG A 45 11.71 -16.60 -10.14
C ARG A 45 11.84 -17.78 -11.11
N PRO A 46 11.27 -18.95 -10.79
CA PRO A 46 11.29 -20.09 -11.70
C PRO A 46 10.48 -19.82 -12.97
N ARG A 47 10.97 -20.40 -14.09
CA ARG A 47 10.30 -20.35 -15.39
C ARG A 47 9.47 -21.61 -15.62
N VAL A 48 8.43 -21.51 -16.41
CA VAL A 48 7.60 -22.65 -16.84
C VAL A 48 8.41 -23.67 -17.67
N ARG A 49 9.19 -23.20 -18.63
CA ARG A 49 10.05 -24.04 -19.49
C ARG A 49 9.30 -25.18 -20.17
N GLY A 50 8.12 -24.90 -20.72
CA GLY A 50 7.28 -25.89 -21.39
C GLY A 50 6.69 -26.98 -20.49
N ARG A 51 6.78 -26.85 -19.15
CA ARG A 51 6.13 -27.79 -18.24
C ARG A 51 4.63 -27.58 -18.24
N ASP A 52 3.91 -28.66 -18.51
CA ASP A 52 2.45 -28.72 -18.40
C ASP A 52 2.07 -30.16 -18.03
N PRO A 53 1.48 -30.41 -16.84
CA PRO A 53 1.11 -29.42 -15.83
C PRO A 53 2.30 -28.90 -15.01
N LEU A 54 2.11 -27.73 -14.33
CA LEU A 54 3.08 -27.17 -13.38
C LEU A 54 2.93 -27.76 -11.98
N PHE A 55 1.71 -28.08 -11.58
CA PHE A 55 1.33 -28.57 -10.27
C PHE A 55 0.96 -30.05 -10.35
N GLY A 56 1.09 -30.80 -9.26
CA GLY A 56 0.95 -32.26 -9.23
C GLY A 56 2.14 -32.99 -9.84
N THR A 57 3.29 -32.34 -9.92
CA THR A 57 4.55 -32.89 -10.48
C THR A 57 5.54 -33.22 -9.37
N PRO A 58 6.65 -33.92 -9.63
CA PRO A 58 7.70 -34.13 -8.62
C PRO A 58 8.31 -32.83 -8.06
N ILE A 59 8.13 -31.70 -8.75
CA ILE A 59 8.67 -30.39 -8.32
C ILE A 59 7.67 -29.65 -7.42
N VAL A 60 6.37 -29.69 -7.73
CA VAL A 60 5.30 -29.09 -6.93
C VAL A 60 4.19 -30.12 -6.78
N ARG A 61 4.26 -30.90 -5.70
CA ARG A 61 3.37 -32.04 -5.45
C ARG A 61 2.05 -31.56 -4.82
N TRP A 62 0.98 -32.30 -5.10
CA TRP A 62 -0.29 -32.06 -4.42
C TRP A 62 -0.19 -32.37 -2.93
N ASP A 63 -0.88 -31.59 -2.13
CA ASP A 63 -1.00 -31.71 -0.67
C ASP A 63 0.30 -31.52 0.12
N GLU A 64 1.40 -31.16 -0.57
CA GLU A 64 2.68 -30.82 0.06
C GLU A 64 2.87 -29.28 0.20
N VAL A 65 3.71 -28.91 1.17
CA VAL A 65 4.10 -27.53 1.41
C VAL A 65 5.19 -27.15 0.41
N TRP A 66 4.92 -26.17 -0.42
CA TRP A 66 5.83 -25.65 -1.43
C TRP A 66 6.08 -24.16 -1.22
N THR A 67 7.32 -23.68 -1.39
CA THR A 67 7.56 -22.24 -1.45
C THR A 67 7.26 -21.74 -2.86
N PRO A 68 6.45 -20.65 -3.01
CA PRO A 68 6.14 -20.09 -4.32
C PRO A 68 7.33 -19.30 -4.90
N GLY A 69 8.36 -20.05 -5.25
CA GLY A 69 9.66 -19.60 -5.67
C GLY A 69 10.59 -20.76 -5.94
N ALA A 70 11.89 -20.58 -5.69
CA ALA A 70 12.95 -21.59 -5.80
C ALA A 70 14.14 -21.21 -4.92
N ASN A 71 15.10 -22.15 -4.69
CA ASN A 71 16.30 -21.98 -3.89
C ASN A 71 15.97 -21.72 -2.41
N TRP A 72 15.97 -20.45 -1.99
CA TRP A 72 15.50 -20.03 -0.66
C TRP A 72 14.00 -19.76 -0.67
N ALA A 73 13.35 -20.00 0.45
CA ALA A 73 11.93 -19.70 0.60
C ALA A 73 11.66 -18.23 0.27
N THR A 74 10.57 -17.99 -0.43
CA THR A 74 10.04 -16.65 -0.68
C THR A 74 9.83 -15.96 0.67
N THR A 75 10.22 -14.70 0.79
CA THR A 75 9.95 -13.90 1.98
C THR A 75 8.86 -12.88 1.74
N PHE A 76 8.05 -12.66 2.76
CA PHE A 76 7.06 -11.59 2.86
C PHE A 76 7.39 -10.74 4.08
N GLU A 77 7.49 -9.43 3.89
CA GLU A 77 7.81 -8.49 4.97
C GLU A 77 6.83 -7.33 4.96
N THR A 78 6.37 -6.93 6.13
CA THR A 78 5.56 -5.73 6.32
C THR A 78 6.10 -4.88 7.47
N ASN A 79 6.17 -3.56 7.27
CA ASN A 79 6.66 -2.61 8.28
C ASN A 79 5.60 -2.19 9.31
N LYS A 80 4.33 -2.55 9.09
CA LYS A 80 3.20 -2.32 10.00
C LYS A 80 2.31 -3.57 10.04
N ASP A 81 1.49 -3.68 11.07
CA ASP A 81 0.42 -4.67 11.11
C ASP A 81 -0.56 -4.42 9.95
N MET A 82 -1.03 -5.50 9.34
CA MET A 82 -1.97 -5.45 8.22
C MET A 82 -2.85 -6.68 8.17
N THR A 83 -3.79 -6.72 7.22
CA THR A 83 -4.58 -7.91 6.91
C THR A 83 -4.23 -8.41 5.51
N LEU A 84 -3.99 -9.71 5.38
CA LEU A 84 -3.76 -10.39 4.11
C LEU A 84 -4.71 -11.58 3.98
N GLY A 85 -5.52 -11.61 2.92
CA GLY A 85 -6.50 -12.67 2.72
C GLY A 85 -7.49 -12.84 3.89
N GLY A 86 -7.83 -11.75 4.59
CA GLY A 86 -8.69 -11.75 5.76
C GLY A 86 -8.02 -12.15 7.09
N GLN A 87 -6.72 -12.48 7.09
CA GLN A 87 -5.97 -12.83 8.29
C GLN A 87 -5.09 -11.67 8.75
N ARG A 88 -5.07 -11.39 10.06
CA ARG A 88 -4.17 -10.40 10.66
C ARG A 88 -2.72 -10.88 10.51
N VAL A 89 -1.87 -10.03 9.96
CA VAL A 89 -0.44 -10.24 9.79
C VAL A 89 0.29 -9.15 10.59
N PRO A 90 0.89 -9.48 11.74
CA PRO A 90 1.70 -8.53 12.49
C PRO A 90 2.89 -8.02 11.68
N LYS A 91 3.37 -6.82 12.01
CA LYS A 91 4.64 -6.29 11.52
C LYS A 91 5.73 -7.34 11.68
N GLY A 92 6.47 -7.62 10.61
CA GLY A 92 7.54 -8.60 10.64
C GLY A 92 7.94 -9.09 9.27
N LYS A 93 8.88 -10.04 9.28
CA LYS A 93 9.35 -10.76 8.11
C LYS A 93 9.07 -12.24 8.27
N TYR A 94 8.56 -12.87 7.24
CA TYR A 94 8.09 -14.26 7.23
C TYR A 94 8.66 -14.98 6.02
N SER A 95 8.86 -16.30 6.12
CA SER A 95 8.94 -17.13 4.93
C SER A 95 7.53 -17.48 4.46
N MET A 96 7.32 -17.49 3.15
CA MET A 96 6.01 -17.76 2.54
C MET A 96 6.01 -19.13 1.85
N TRP A 97 4.96 -19.88 2.15
CA TRP A 97 4.74 -21.22 1.64
C TRP A 97 3.29 -21.38 1.18
N ILE A 98 3.03 -22.35 0.33
CA ILE A 98 1.67 -22.67 -0.13
C ILE A 98 1.49 -24.19 -0.10
N VAL A 99 0.42 -24.68 0.52
CA VAL A 99 -0.06 -26.04 0.32
C VAL A 99 -0.96 -26.01 -0.92
N VAL A 100 -0.48 -26.62 -1.99
CA VAL A 100 -1.22 -26.72 -3.25
C VAL A 100 -2.12 -27.96 -3.22
N ARG A 101 -3.34 -27.86 -3.75
CA ARG A 101 -4.29 -28.98 -3.80
C ARG A 101 -4.84 -29.16 -5.20
N GLN A 102 -5.14 -30.39 -5.56
CA GLN A 102 -5.72 -30.70 -6.86
C GLN A 102 -7.09 -30.07 -7.04
N SER A 103 -7.85 -29.87 -5.97
CA SER A 103 -9.17 -29.24 -5.98
C SER A 103 -9.40 -28.43 -4.71
N GLY A 104 -10.28 -27.43 -4.80
CA GLY A 104 -10.66 -26.58 -3.68
C GLY A 104 -9.63 -25.48 -3.38
N ASN A 105 -9.64 -25.00 -2.14
CA ASN A 105 -8.75 -23.93 -1.71
C ASN A 105 -7.34 -24.46 -1.41
N TRP A 106 -6.35 -23.72 -1.85
CA TRP A 106 -4.98 -23.83 -1.37
C TRP A 106 -4.84 -23.10 -0.03
N THR A 107 -3.68 -23.27 0.61
CA THR A 107 -3.41 -22.55 1.88
C THR A 107 -2.06 -21.86 1.78
N THR A 108 -2.04 -20.55 1.76
CA THR A 108 -0.82 -19.77 1.95
C THR A 108 -0.44 -19.78 3.43
N ILE A 109 0.82 -19.94 3.73
CA ILE A 109 1.38 -20.00 5.09
C ILE A 109 2.47 -18.94 5.20
N LEU A 110 2.36 -18.06 6.20
CA LEU A 110 3.44 -17.18 6.63
C LEU A 110 4.05 -17.77 7.91
N ASP A 111 5.31 -18.19 7.83
CA ASP A 111 6.05 -18.80 8.94
C ASP A 111 7.08 -17.79 9.49
N PRO A 112 7.19 -17.60 10.80
CA PRO A 112 8.12 -16.63 11.40
C PRO A 112 9.59 -17.01 11.22
N VAL A 113 9.92 -18.26 10.88
CA VAL A 113 11.30 -18.65 10.56
C VAL A 113 11.61 -18.28 9.11
N VAL A 114 12.32 -17.19 8.95
CA VAL A 114 12.49 -16.52 7.65
C VAL A 114 13.40 -17.28 6.69
N ARG A 115 14.57 -17.74 7.17
CA ARG A 115 15.60 -18.33 6.31
C ARG A 115 15.47 -19.85 6.30
N ARG A 116 14.80 -20.38 5.28
CA ARG A 116 14.66 -21.80 5.01
C ARG A 116 15.02 -22.13 3.57
N TYR A 117 15.64 -23.27 3.35
CA TYR A 117 15.85 -23.77 1.99
C TYR A 117 14.53 -24.37 1.46
N HIS A 118 14.26 -24.27 0.16
CA HIS A 118 12.97 -24.66 -0.42
C HIS A 118 12.60 -26.13 -0.22
N MET A 119 13.59 -26.99 0.07
CA MET A 119 13.39 -28.43 0.37
C MET A 119 13.17 -28.71 1.86
N GLU A 120 13.14 -27.68 2.70
CA GLU A 120 12.96 -27.75 4.14
C GLU A 120 11.71 -26.97 4.57
N PRO A 121 10.51 -27.45 4.15
CA PRO A 121 9.26 -26.77 4.52
C PRO A 121 9.08 -26.77 6.04
N PRO A 122 8.41 -25.75 6.60
CA PRO A 122 8.16 -25.70 8.02
C PRO A 122 7.14 -26.77 8.45
N ASP A 123 7.34 -27.34 9.61
CA ASP A 123 6.32 -28.12 10.31
C ASP A 123 5.14 -27.20 10.69
N SER A 124 3.96 -27.78 10.84
CA SER A 124 2.78 -27.02 11.28
C SER A 124 2.96 -26.52 12.71
N SER A 125 2.73 -25.22 12.93
CA SER A 125 2.81 -24.61 14.25
C SER A 125 1.69 -23.58 14.47
N ALA A 126 1.38 -23.31 15.74
CA ALA A 126 0.40 -22.29 16.12
C ALA A 126 0.87 -20.85 15.81
N GLN A 127 2.15 -20.63 15.52
CA GLN A 127 2.72 -19.33 15.20
C GLN A 127 2.58 -18.98 13.71
N GLN A 128 2.18 -19.94 12.89
CA GLN A 128 1.95 -19.71 11.46
C GLN A 128 0.63 -19.00 11.21
N ILE A 129 0.65 -18.05 10.28
CA ILE A 129 -0.56 -17.44 9.75
C ILE A 129 -0.97 -18.22 8.50
N ARG A 130 -2.17 -18.80 8.53
CA ARG A 130 -2.68 -19.67 7.45
C ARG A 130 -3.85 -18.97 6.75
N ILE A 131 -3.70 -18.74 5.46
CA ILE A 131 -4.61 -17.97 4.62
C ILE A 131 -5.18 -18.90 3.55
N PRO A 132 -6.49 -19.21 3.58
CA PRO A 132 -7.11 -19.95 2.49
C PRO A 132 -7.16 -19.08 1.24
N VAL A 133 -6.73 -19.65 0.10
CA VAL A 133 -6.71 -18.95 -1.19
C VAL A 133 -7.28 -19.88 -2.25
N ARG A 134 -8.07 -19.34 -3.17
CA ARG A 134 -8.58 -20.09 -4.31
C ARG A 134 -7.76 -19.77 -5.54
N PRO A 135 -7.04 -20.75 -6.13
CA PRO A 135 -6.36 -20.52 -7.39
C PRO A 135 -7.39 -20.32 -8.50
N THR A 136 -7.08 -19.46 -9.44
CA THR A 136 -7.89 -19.17 -10.63
C THR A 136 -7.03 -19.30 -11.89
N GLU A 137 -7.65 -19.38 -13.05
CA GLU A 137 -6.98 -19.29 -14.33
C GLU A 137 -6.90 -17.83 -14.77
N GLY A 138 -5.75 -17.45 -15.35
CA GLY A 138 -5.51 -16.11 -15.87
C GLY A 138 -4.54 -16.11 -17.05
N PRO A 139 -4.03 -14.95 -17.44
CA PRO A 139 -3.02 -14.82 -18.49
C PRO A 139 -1.79 -15.67 -18.21
N PHE A 140 -1.14 -16.18 -19.27
CA PHE A 140 0.06 -16.99 -19.14
C PHE A 140 1.28 -16.17 -18.74
N PHE A 141 1.96 -16.57 -17.68
CA PHE A 141 3.22 -16.02 -17.21
C PHE A 141 4.33 -17.07 -17.27
N GLU A 142 5.30 -16.88 -18.14
CA GLU A 142 6.46 -17.79 -18.25
C GLU A 142 7.30 -17.82 -16.96
N VAL A 143 7.36 -16.69 -16.25
CA VAL A 143 8.18 -16.52 -15.04
C VAL A 143 7.26 -16.29 -13.86
N LEU A 144 7.43 -17.05 -12.76
CA LEU A 144 6.73 -16.80 -11.51
C LEU A 144 6.92 -15.34 -11.11
N THR A 145 5.80 -14.64 -10.91
CA THR A 145 5.79 -13.22 -10.62
C THR A 145 4.82 -12.90 -9.49
N TRP A 146 5.31 -12.23 -8.47
CA TRP A 146 4.52 -11.56 -7.44
C TRP A 146 4.31 -10.11 -7.80
N SER A 147 3.11 -9.59 -7.61
CA SER A 147 2.75 -8.20 -7.92
C SER A 147 1.58 -7.73 -7.04
N VAL A 148 1.38 -6.42 -7.02
CA VAL A 148 0.16 -5.78 -6.50
C VAL A 148 -0.50 -5.06 -7.68
N PRO A 149 -1.40 -5.73 -8.42
CA PRO A 149 -1.95 -5.21 -9.66
C PRO A 149 -2.98 -4.10 -9.48
N ASP A 150 -3.52 -3.96 -8.29
CA ASP A 150 -4.50 -2.93 -7.94
C ASP A 150 -4.21 -2.39 -6.55
N ILE A 151 -4.46 -1.10 -6.35
CA ILE A 151 -4.24 -0.39 -5.08
C ILE A 151 -5.43 0.53 -4.84
N THR A 152 -5.88 0.53 -3.58
CA THR A 152 -6.83 1.51 -3.06
C THR A 152 -6.17 2.35 -1.96
N ALA A 153 -6.86 3.34 -1.42
CA ALA A 153 -6.34 4.16 -0.31
C ALA A 153 -5.90 3.33 0.91
N THR A 154 -6.56 2.20 1.17
CA THR A 154 -6.34 1.39 2.38
C THR A 154 -6.15 -0.09 2.07
N GLY A 155 -5.82 -0.46 0.83
CA GLY A 155 -5.67 -1.86 0.47
C GLY A 155 -5.26 -2.09 -0.97
N GLY A 156 -5.45 -3.32 -1.43
CA GLY A 156 -5.12 -3.77 -2.77
C GLY A 156 -5.19 -5.29 -2.86
N THR A 157 -4.53 -5.87 -3.84
CA THR A 157 -4.46 -7.32 -4.02
C THR A 157 -3.01 -7.77 -4.21
N LEU A 158 -2.52 -8.66 -3.35
CA LEU A 158 -1.27 -9.39 -3.60
C LEU A 158 -1.56 -10.57 -4.52
N ALA A 159 -0.90 -10.63 -5.67
CA ALA A 159 -1.10 -11.67 -6.67
C ALA A 159 0.19 -12.40 -7.02
N MET A 160 0.12 -13.74 -7.10
CA MET A 160 1.12 -14.60 -7.71
C MET A 160 0.61 -15.09 -9.06
N ASN A 161 1.44 -14.99 -10.09
CA ASN A 161 1.16 -15.50 -11.43
C ASN A 161 2.27 -16.47 -11.85
N TRP A 162 1.90 -17.68 -12.30
CA TRP A 162 2.84 -18.64 -12.86
C TRP A 162 2.13 -19.63 -13.79
N GLY A 163 2.59 -19.76 -15.03
CA GLY A 163 1.82 -20.40 -16.08
C GLY A 163 0.49 -19.66 -16.27
N LYS A 164 -0.60 -20.36 -16.25
CA LYS A 164 -1.96 -19.80 -16.24
C LYS A 164 -2.56 -19.69 -14.83
N THR A 165 -1.82 -20.07 -13.79
CA THR A 165 -2.33 -20.05 -12.42
C THR A 165 -2.13 -18.69 -11.79
N VAL A 166 -3.21 -18.17 -11.20
CA VAL A 166 -3.25 -16.94 -10.41
C VAL A 166 -3.69 -17.27 -8.98
N VAL A 167 -2.94 -16.79 -8.01
CA VAL A 167 -3.31 -16.83 -6.59
C VAL A 167 -3.40 -15.40 -6.09
N SER A 168 -4.58 -14.97 -5.63
CA SER A 168 -4.82 -13.59 -5.20
C SER A 168 -5.26 -13.54 -3.74
N MET A 169 -4.68 -12.58 -3.00
CA MET A 169 -5.00 -12.33 -1.59
C MET A 169 -5.29 -10.84 -1.40
N PRO A 170 -6.49 -10.46 -0.95
CA PRO A 170 -6.80 -9.09 -0.60
C PRO A 170 -5.84 -8.57 0.49
N ILE A 171 -5.36 -7.35 0.32
CA ILE A 171 -4.60 -6.57 1.29
C ILE A 171 -5.54 -5.55 1.90
N ALA A 172 -5.51 -5.40 3.23
CA ALA A 172 -6.08 -4.25 3.91
C ALA A 172 -5.09 -3.72 4.94
N VAL A 173 -4.93 -2.40 4.98
CA VAL A 173 -4.08 -1.70 5.95
C VAL A 173 -4.92 -0.80 6.83
N ASP A 174 -4.47 -0.58 8.07
CA ASP A 174 -5.14 0.36 8.96
C ASP A 174 -4.95 1.78 8.39
N PRO A 175 -6.05 2.53 8.14
CA PRO A 175 -5.94 3.86 7.53
C PRO A 175 -5.18 4.83 8.44
N SER A 176 -4.28 5.62 7.85
CA SER A 176 -3.56 6.69 8.57
C SER A 176 -4.49 7.80 9.05
N PHE A 177 -5.68 7.90 8.45
CA PHE A 177 -6.68 8.90 8.76
C PHE A 177 -8.03 8.27 9.09
N GLN A 178 -8.77 8.91 9.99
CA GLN A 178 -10.15 8.54 10.27
C GLN A 178 -11.05 8.97 9.11
N MET A 179 -11.44 8.03 8.25
CA MET A 179 -12.23 8.26 7.04
C MET A 179 -13.73 8.52 7.33
N THR A 180 -14.19 8.11 8.50
CA THR A 180 -15.59 8.26 8.90
C THR A 180 -15.75 9.20 10.09
N MET A 181 -16.90 9.84 10.18
CA MET A 181 -17.27 10.76 11.24
C MET A 181 -18.75 10.59 11.57
N SER A 182 -19.10 10.45 12.83
CA SER A 182 -20.51 10.39 13.26
C SER A 182 -21.23 11.73 13.00
N ALA A 183 -22.55 11.69 12.92
CA ALA A 183 -23.35 12.89 12.73
C ALA A 183 -23.15 13.92 13.87
N ALA A 184 -22.97 13.46 15.11
CA ALA A 184 -22.73 14.32 16.26
C ALA A 184 -21.38 15.04 16.15
N GLU A 185 -20.31 14.33 15.73
CA GLU A 185 -18.98 14.93 15.51
C GLU A 185 -18.97 15.89 14.31
N ALA A 186 -19.76 15.63 13.28
CA ALA A 186 -19.88 16.44 12.08
C ALA A 186 -20.69 17.73 12.28
N ALA A 187 -21.67 17.69 13.19
CA ALA A 187 -22.66 18.76 13.42
C ALA A 187 -22.05 20.17 13.55
N PRO A 188 -20.91 20.39 14.23
CA PRO A 188 -20.30 21.70 14.33
C PRO A 188 -19.97 22.32 12.97
N TYR A 189 -19.57 21.51 12.00
CA TYR A 189 -18.98 21.96 10.71
C TYR A 189 -20.02 22.08 9.60
N VAL A 190 -21.11 21.30 9.67
CA VAL A 190 -22.17 21.29 8.64
C VAL A 190 -22.75 22.69 8.46
N GLY A 191 -22.75 23.18 7.21
CA GLY A 191 -23.29 24.51 6.88
C GLY A 191 -22.77 25.04 5.54
N ARG A 192 -23.07 26.33 5.31
CA ARG A 192 -22.61 27.07 4.12
C ARG A 192 -21.60 28.13 4.55
N TYR A 193 -20.56 28.32 3.76
CA TYR A 193 -19.51 29.29 4.05
C TYR A 193 -19.24 30.10 2.80
N GLU A 194 -19.28 31.47 2.93
CA GLU A 194 -18.72 32.34 1.91
C GLU A 194 -17.22 32.16 1.89
N TYR A 195 -16.70 31.60 0.81
CA TYR A 195 -15.29 31.27 0.62
C TYR A 195 -14.66 32.32 -0.27
N VAL A 196 -13.52 32.88 0.15
CA VAL A 196 -12.82 33.95 -0.56
C VAL A 196 -11.36 33.58 -0.71
N ARG A 197 -10.89 33.44 -1.94
CA ARG A 197 -9.48 33.15 -2.24
C ARG A 197 -8.60 34.33 -1.85
N ARG A 198 -7.41 34.08 -1.35
CA ARG A 198 -6.45 35.05 -0.85
C ARG A 198 -5.16 35.11 -1.65
N LEU A 199 -4.77 34.02 -2.30
CA LEU A 199 -3.56 33.97 -3.11
C LEU A 199 -3.83 34.37 -4.56
N GLN A 200 -2.82 34.98 -5.20
CA GLN A 200 -2.82 35.30 -6.62
C GLN A 200 -2.72 34.02 -7.47
N PRO A 201 -3.25 33.96 -8.70
CA PRO A 201 -3.94 35.09 -9.40
C PRO A 201 -5.40 35.32 -8.97
N ASP A 202 -6.00 34.37 -8.19
CA ASP A 202 -7.44 34.33 -7.92
C ASP A 202 -7.85 35.12 -6.65
N SER A 203 -6.98 35.98 -6.13
CA SER A 203 -7.27 36.76 -4.92
C SER A 203 -8.54 37.60 -5.06
N GLY A 204 -9.44 37.46 -4.08
CA GLY A 204 -10.74 38.08 -4.07
C GLY A 204 -11.87 37.33 -4.75
N GLN A 205 -11.57 36.23 -5.47
CA GLN A 205 -12.59 35.36 -6.04
C GLN A 205 -13.44 34.72 -4.92
N LYS A 206 -14.76 34.80 -5.11
CA LYS A 206 -15.74 34.27 -4.15
C LYS A 206 -16.42 33.02 -4.68
N SER A 207 -16.68 32.10 -3.78
CA SER A 207 -17.52 30.90 -4.00
C SER A 207 -18.23 30.55 -2.70
N THR A 208 -19.16 29.59 -2.75
CA THR A 208 -19.78 29.03 -1.55
C THR A 208 -19.27 27.63 -1.33
N LEU A 209 -18.72 27.37 -0.14
CA LEU A 209 -18.43 26.02 0.31
C LEU A 209 -19.65 25.49 1.06
N PHE A 210 -20.23 24.40 0.56
CA PHE A 210 -21.24 23.61 1.26
C PHE A 210 -20.54 22.48 2.01
N VAL A 211 -20.74 22.39 3.32
CA VAL A 211 -20.28 21.30 4.14
C VAL A 211 -21.50 20.50 4.59
N THR A 212 -21.54 19.22 4.19
CA THR A 212 -22.64 18.29 4.48
C THR A 212 -22.10 17.05 5.20
N HIS A 213 -23.00 16.28 5.84
CA HIS A 213 -22.68 14.99 6.40
C HIS A 213 -23.55 13.92 5.74
N GLU A 214 -22.92 13.00 5.05
CA GLU A 214 -23.58 11.94 4.28
C GLU A 214 -22.77 10.63 4.38
N ASN A 215 -23.47 9.51 4.61
CA ASN A 215 -22.84 8.18 4.69
C ASN A 215 -21.65 8.12 5.68
N ASN A 216 -21.85 8.69 6.88
CA ASN A 216 -20.81 8.80 7.91
C ASN A 216 -19.53 9.54 7.45
N THR A 217 -19.64 10.44 6.49
CA THR A 217 -18.52 11.24 5.99
C THR A 217 -18.89 12.70 5.98
N LEU A 218 -18.01 13.55 6.49
CA LEU A 218 -18.10 15.02 6.29
C LEU A 218 -17.61 15.33 4.88
N LYS A 219 -18.45 16.03 4.09
CA LYS A 219 -18.16 16.34 2.68
C LYS A 219 -18.15 17.83 2.43
N GLY A 220 -17.29 18.26 1.51
CA GLY A 220 -17.25 19.61 0.96
C GLY A 220 -17.67 19.63 -0.51
N ARG A 221 -18.36 20.70 -0.94
CA ARG A 221 -18.72 20.99 -2.33
C ARG A 221 -18.69 22.49 -2.58
N TRP A 222 -18.10 22.88 -3.69
CA TRP A 222 -18.06 24.28 -4.12
C TRP A 222 -19.26 24.65 -4.99
N GLU A 223 -19.66 25.92 -4.90
CA GLU A 223 -20.58 26.54 -5.85
C GLU A 223 -20.06 27.95 -6.22
N PRO A 224 -19.74 28.23 -7.52
CA PRO A 224 -19.83 27.31 -8.64
C PRO A 224 -18.92 26.07 -8.46
N ASN A 225 -19.28 24.96 -9.13
CA ASN A 225 -18.52 23.72 -9.02
C ASN A 225 -17.06 23.90 -9.46
N ASP A 226 -16.13 23.47 -8.63
CA ASP A 226 -14.73 23.34 -9.02
C ASP A 226 -14.59 22.13 -9.97
N PRO A 227 -13.86 22.27 -11.11
CA PRO A 227 -13.72 21.18 -12.07
C PRO A 227 -12.95 19.98 -11.52
N TYR A 228 -12.04 20.18 -10.57
CA TYR A 228 -11.21 19.14 -9.96
C TYR A 228 -11.81 18.58 -8.65
N PHE A 229 -12.36 19.45 -7.81
CA PHE A 229 -12.96 19.12 -6.51
C PHE A 229 -14.47 19.31 -6.51
N ARG A 230 -15.21 18.54 -7.31
CA ARG A 230 -16.68 18.64 -7.36
C ARG A 230 -17.31 18.37 -6.01
N THR A 231 -16.97 17.25 -5.42
CA THR A 231 -17.30 16.83 -4.06
C THR A 231 -16.09 16.13 -3.49
N PHE A 232 -15.72 16.43 -2.26
CA PHE A 232 -14.59 15.84 -1.59
C PHE A 232 -14.95 15.48 -0.15
N ALA A 233 -14.26 14.51 0.44
CA ALA A 233 -14.34 14.26 1.86
C ALA A 233 -13.52 15.29 2.63
N LEU A 234 -14.00 15.68 3.82
CA LEU A 234 -13.20 16.40 4.80
C LEU A 234 -12.70 15.39 5.84
N ILE A 235 -11.47 14.96 5.68
CA ILE A 235 -10.80 13.94 6.49
C ILE A 235 -10.16 14.61 7.70
N ARG A 236 -10.56 14.23 8.91
CA ARG A 236 -10.00 14.80 10.13
C ARG A 236 -8.53 14.40 10.30
N ILE A 237 -7.65 15.38 10.44
CA ILE A 237 -6.22 15.20 10.69
C ILE A 237 -5.80 15.66 12.09
N ALA A 238 -6.58 16.58 12.69
CA ALA A 238 -6.44 17.04 14.07
C ALA A 238 -7.78 17.64 14.54
N PRO A 239 -7.95 18.04 15.81
CA PRO A 239 -9.15 18.75 16.29
C PRO A 239 -9.41 20.00 15.43
N HIS A 240 -10.59 20.04 14.79
CA HIS A 240 -11.02 21.12 13.87
C HIS A 240 -10.20 21.27 12.58
N TRP A 241 -9.24 20.41 12.31
CA TRP A 241 -8.40 20.39 11.10
C TRP A 241 -8.75 19.21 10.21
N PHE A 242 -8.86 19.50 8.91
CA PHE A 242 -9.25 18.51 7.91
C PHE A 242 -8.37 18.64 6.67
N ALA A 243 -8.13 17.51 6.00
CA ALA A 243 -7.57 17.47 4.66
C ALA A 243 -8.64 17.03 3.66
N PRO A 244 -8.66 17.51 2.41
CA PRO A 244 -9.61 17.06 1.42
C PRO A 244 -9.21 15.65 0.92
N GLY A 245 -10.20 14.74 0.91
CA GLY A 245 -10.10 13.43 0.31
C GLY A 245 -10.86 13.37 -1.00
N VAL A 246 -10.23 12.95 -2.08
CA VAL A 246 -10.79 12.93 -3.43
C VAL A 246 -11.38 11.56 -3.75
N TYR A 247 -12.57 11.55 -4.34
CA TYR A 247 -13.27 10.34 -4.73
C TYR A 247 -12.93 9.93 -6.17
N ASP A 248 -12.71 8.64 -6.37
CA ASP A 248 -12.67 8.03 -7.70
C ASP A 248 -14.10 7.82 -8.27
N ARG A 249 -14.18 7.19 -9.46
CA ARG A 249 -15.46 6.90 -10.13
C ARG A 249 -16.30 5.86 -9.39
N THR A 250 -15.73 5.09 -8.48
CA THR A 250 -16.45 4.09 -7.67
C THR A 250 -17.01 4.69 -6.38
N GLY A 251 -16.61 5.92 -6.04
CA GLY A 251 -16.96 6.60 -4.79
C GLY A 251 -16.00 6.26 -3.65
N ALA A 252 -14.90 5.58 -3.90
CA ALA A 252 -13.83 5.38 -2.93
C ALA A 252 -12.89 6.59 -2.88
N ILE A 253 -12.38 6.92 -1.70
CA ILE A 253 -11.33 7.93 -1.56
C ILE A 253 -10.03 7.31 -2.07
N TYR A 254 -9.44 7.88 -3.12
CA TYR A 254 -8.18 7.40 -3.69
C TYR A 254 -6.96 8.25 -3.29
N GLU A 255 -7.19 9.48 -2.81
CA GLU A 255 -6.13 10.39 -2.41
C GLU A 255 -6.60 11.34 -1.29
N VAL A 256 -5.72 11.65 -0.35
CA VAL A 256 -5.91 12.66 0.69
C VAL A 256 -4.82 13.71 0.52
N TYR A 257 -5.21 14.96 0.21
CA TYR A 257 -4.31 16.09 -0.04
C TYR A 257 -3.78 16.66 1.28
N LYS A 258 -2.85 15.93 1.90
CA LYS A 258 -2.08 16.39 3.04
C LYS A 258 -0.59 16.13 2.76
N PRO A 259 0.30 17.12 2.85
CA PRO A 259 0.10 18.46 3.43
C PRO A 259 -0.39 19.54 2.47
N GLU A 260 -0.64 19.25 1.19
CA GLU A 260 -0.85 20.22 0.12
C GLU A 260 -1.99 21.20 0.40
N MET A 261 -3.05 20.74 1.09
CA MET A 261 -4.20 21.56 1.45
C MET A 261 -4.79 21.11 2.79
N THR A 262 -5.09 22.08 3.67
CA THR A 262 -5.80 21.81 4.92
C THR A 262 -6.88 22.85 5.19
N PHE A 263 -7.97 22.43 5.85
CA PHE A 263 -9.10 23.25 6.27
C PHE A 263 -9.10 23.34 7.79
N GLU A 264 -8.87 24.50 8.35
CA GLU A 264 -8.92 24.76 9.78
C GLU A 264 -10.20 25.51 10.14
N PHE A 265 -11.10 24.88 10.90
CA PHE A 265 -12.36 25.50 11.34
C PHE A 265 -12.20 26.17 12.69
N THR A 266 -12.67 27.41 12.81
CA THR A 266 -12.83 28.11 14.08
C THR A 266 -14.21 27.76 14.67
N VAL A 267 -14.22 26.99 15.76
CA VAL A 267 -15.45 26.54 16.44
C VAL A 267 -15.67 27.36 17.71
N THR A 268 -16.85 28.01 17.83
CA THR A 268 -17.24 28.77 19.00
C THR A 268 -18.67 28.36 19.38
N GLY A 269 -18.90 28.03 20.66
CA GLY A 269 -20.22 27.61 21.12
C GLY A 269 -20.74 26.33 20.45
N GLY A 270 -19.85 25.40 20.10
CA GLY A 270 -20.20 24.14 19.45
C GLY A 270 -20.53 24.25 17.97
N ARG A 271 -20.29 25.39 17.33
CA ARG A 271 -20.55 25.63 15.90
C ARG A 271 -19.39 26.36 15.23
N ALA A 272 -18.98 25.92 14.04
CA ALA A 272 -17.96 26.60 13.27
C ALA A 272 -18.49 27.93 12.73
N SER A 273 -17.79 29.02 13.02
CA SER A 273 -18.11 30.37 12.57
C SER A 273 -17.35 30.76 11.29
N SER A 274 -16.14 30.21 11.13
CA SER A 274 -15.25 30.47 10.00
C SER A 274 -14.32 29.28 9.76
N LEU A 275 -13.58 29.36 8.65
CA LEU A 275 -12.49 28.47 8.36
C LEU A 275 -11.37 29.21 7.61
N GLU A 276 -10.16 28.67 7.70
CA GLU A 276 -9.04 29.01 6.84
C GLU A 276 -8.64 27.78 6.05
N VAL A 277 -8.25 27.97 4.79
CA VAL A 277 -7.61 26.94 3.96
C VAL A 277 -6.15 27.31 3.81
N ARG A 278 -5.27 26.35 4.12
CA ARG A 278 -3.82 26.55 4.11
C ARG A 278 -3.15 25.62 3.13
N THR A 279 -2.09 26.12 2.51
CA THR A 279 -1.16 25.34 1.67
C THR A 279 -0.10 24.63 2.52
N GLU A 280 0.73 23.76 1.90
CA GLU A 280 1.79 23.03 2.60
C GLU A 280 2.86 23.94 3.23
N ASP A 281 3.08 25.13 2.69
CA ASP A 281 3.98 26.16 3.24
C ASP A 281 3.29 27.10 4.24
N ASP A 282 2.16 26.65 4.80
CA ASP A 282 1.35 27.33 5.83
C ASP A 282 0.81 28.71 5.44
N LYS A 283 0.71 28.99 4.14
CA LYS A 283 0.08 30.21 3.65
C LYS A 283 -1.43 30.07 3.62
N VAL A 284 -2.16 31.13 4.02
CA VAL A 284 -3.61 31.15 3.91
C VAL A 284 -4.00 31.31 2.45
N GLU A 285 -4.45 30.23 1.82
CA GLU A 285 -4.96 30.22 0.45
C GLU A 285 -6.33 30.87 0.35
N ALA A 286 -7.18 30.62 1.34
CA ALA A 286 -8.53 31.15 1.37
C ALA A 286 -9.09 31.30 2.80
N THR A 287 -10.13 32.10 2.94
CA THR A 287 -10.92 32.21 4.17
C THR A 287 -12.39 31.94 3.91
N GLY A 288 -13.06 31.23 4.83
CA GLY A 288 -14.50 31.00 4.78
C GLY A 288 -15.21 31.63 5.97
N LYS A 289 -16.30 32.35 5.73
CA LYS A 289 -17.19 32.84 6.78
C LYS A 289 -18.53 32.12 6.68
N ARG A 290 -19.03 31.62 7.80
CA ARG A 290 -20.31 30.91 7.81
C ARG A 290 -21.43 31.84 7.39
N LEU A 291 -22.29 31.35 6.51
CA LEU A 291 -23.54 32.01 6.10
C LEU A 291 -24.67 31.61 7.05
N PRO A 292 -25.71 32.44 7.19
CA PRO A 292 -26.89 32.14 7.99
C PRO A 292 -27.59 30.84 7.61
#